data_7fbde955b1519da0fef29ad1d8424a89
#
_entry.id   7fbde955b1519da0fef29ad1d8424a89
#
_cell.length_a   1.000
_cell.length_b   1.000
_cell.length_c   1.000
_cell.angle_alpha   90.00
_cell.angle_beta   90.00
_cell.angle_gamma   90.00
#
_symmetry.space_group_name_H-M   'P 1'
#
loop_
_entity.id
_entity.type
_entity.pdbx_description
1 polymer ?
#
loop_
_entity_poly.entity_id
_entity_poly.type
_entity_poly.pdbx_seq_one_letter_code
_entity_poly.pdbx_strand_id
1 'polypeptide(L)'
;MRSTFSSIFYLKRQVVKKDGTVPVMGRITIDGTQCQFSCKLTIDPKLWDTKAGRATGRSAAALETNRMLDKIRVKINSHYQEILDRDNYVTAEKVKNAFLGLEHRQHTLLKVFEQYNEDYEKLVKAGMKSPKSLNKYQVVYKHLKEFLYQRYHVSDIALKELAPAFITDFDMFLRTDKHCCNNTVWIYTCPLRTMVSVAINNGWLTRDPFRDYEIKKEETERGFLTREEIQLLINGKLKNAKQELYRDLFLFCTFTGLSFSDMRNLSEDNICSYFDEHLWITINRQKTNVRSDIKMLEIPLKILAKYRGLSEDGKIFT
;
A
#
# COMPACT_ATOMS: atom_id res chain seq x y z
N MET A 1 -5.46 21.76 29.53
CA MET A 1 -4.92 21.17 30.79
C MET A 1 -3.51 20.68 30.54
N ARG A 2 -2.54 20.95 31.43
CA ARG A 2 -1.22 20.35 31.27
C ARG A 2 -1.32 18.87 31.66
N SER A 3 -0.92 17.98 30.74
CA SER A 3 -0.82 16.54 30.96
C SER A 3 0.13 16.27 32.15
N THR A 4 -0.29 15.41 33.08
CA THR A 4 0.57 15.00 34.22
C THR A 4 1.41 13.82 33.78
N PHE A 5 2.72 13.98 33.76
CA PHE A 5 3.68 12.92 33.42
C PHE A 5 4.62 12.60 34.55
N SER A 6 4.77 11.32 34.88
CA SER A 6 5.79 10.85 35.83
C SER A 6 6.34 9.48 35.45
N SER A 7 7.62 9.28 35.75
CA SER A 7 8.29 7.99 35.63
C SER A 7 8.99 7.64 36.93
N ILE A 8 8.70 6.47 37.50
CA ILE A 8 9.27 5.97 38.74
C ILE A 8 9.86 4.58 38.55
N PHE A 9 10.85 4.24 39.40
CA PHE A 9 11.46 2.92 39.40
C PHE A 9 11.21 2.25 40.76
N TYR A 10 11.03 0.92 40.76
CA TYR A 10 10.79 0.14 42.00
C TYR A 10 11.25 -1.31 41.80
N LEU A 11 11.42 -2.05 42.92
CA LEU A 11 11.80 -3.45 42.89
C LEU A 11 10.60 -4.39 42.81
N LYS A 12 10.67 -5.40 41.96
CA LYS A 12 9.70 -6.49 41.92
C LYS A 12 10.08 -7.56 42.95
N ARG A 13 9.86 -7.27 44.25
CA ARG A 13 10.30 -8.08 45.39
C ARG A 13 9.77 -9.52 45.38
N GLN A 14 8.70 -9.80 44.67
CA GLN A 14 8.11 -11.15 44.54
C GLN A 14 8.98 -12.11 43.72
N VAL A 15 9.95 -11.61 42.96
CA VAL A 15 10.82 -12.40 42.09
C VAL A 15 12.25 -12.21 42.53
N VAL A 16 12.76 -13.15 43.35
CA VAL A 16 14.17 -13.17 43.75
C VAL A 16 14.93 -14.15 42.87
N LYS A 17 16.01 -13.70 42.27
CA LYS A 17 16.89 -14.56 41.47
C LYS A 17 17.74 -15.48 42.36
N LYS A 18 18.36 -16.51 41.76
CA LYS A 18 19.24 -17.45 42.46
C LYS A 18 20.44 -16.78 43.18
N ASP A 19 20.88 -15.61 42.68
CA ASP A 19 21.96 -14.78 43.24
C ASP A 19 21.49 -13.81 44.33
N GLY A 20 20.25 -13.87 44.76
CA GLY A 20 19.66 -12.99 45.78
C GLY A 20 19.25 -11.60 45.23
N THR A 21 19.51 -11.30 43.97
CA THR A 21 19.11 -10.01 43.37
C THR A 21 17.64 -9.98 42.97
N VAL A 22 17.07 -8.77 42.85
CA VAL A 22 15.67 -8.53 42.53
C VAL A 22 15.59 -7.65 41.30
N PRO A 23 14.66 -7.94 40.35
CA PRO A 23 14.47 -7.13 39.12
C PRO A 23 13.97 -5.72 39.44
N VAL A 24 14.54 -4.73 38.74
CA VAL A 24 14.07 -3.34 38.74
C VAL A 24 13.02 -3.15 37.66
N MET A 25 11.88 -2.60 38.02
CA MET A 25 10.76 -2.25 37.16
C MET A 25 10.62 -0.74 37.04
N GLY A 26 10.18 -0.28 35.89
CA GLY A 26 9.75 1.09 35.67
C GLY A 26 8.23 1.18 35.55
N ARG A 27 7.65 2.31 35.96
CA ARG A 27 6.26 2.65 35.80
C ARG A 27 6.14 4.06 35.24
N ILE A 28 5.40 4.19 34.14
CA ILE A 28 5.04 5.45 33.49
C ILE A 28 3.60 5.76 33.87
N THR A 29 3.33 6.97 34.33
CA THR A 29 1.99 7.47 34.65
C THR A 29 1.72 8.72 33.83
N ILE A 30 0.62 8.75 33.06
CA ILE A 30 0.16 9.91 32.29
C ILE A 30 -1.34 10.05 32.54
N ASP A 31 -1.77 11.21 33.02
CA ASP A 31 -3.17 11.56 33.27
C ASP A 31 -3.92 10.47 34.06
N GLY A 32 -3.27 9.92 35.10
CA GLY A 32 -3.83 8.86 35.95
C GLY A 32 -3.72 7.44 35.39
N THR A 33 -3.43 7.28 34.09
CA THR A 33 -3.23 5.96 33.49
C THR A 33 -1.82 5.48 33.65
N GLN A 34 -1.63 4.20 34.07
CA GLN A 34 -0.33 3.63 34.39
C GLN A 34 0.02 2.45 33.51
N CYS A 35 1.28 2.34 33.12
CA CYS A 35 1.85 1.14 32.52
C CYS A 35 3.21 0.80 33.11
N GLN A 36 3.53 -0.48 33.13
CA GLN A 36 4.77 -1.01 33.72
C GLN A 36 5.65 -1.63 32.65
N PHE A 37 6.98 -1.60 32.87
CA PHE A 37 7.97 -2.24 32.01
C PHE A 37 9.16 -2.74 32.81
N SER A 38 9.91 -3.69 32.28
CA SER A 38 11.15 -4.16 32.89
C SER A 38 12.32 -3.27 32.49
N CYS A 39 13.11 -2.80 33.47
CA CYS A 39 14.35 -2.08 33.19
C CYS A 39 15.48 -3.00 32.70
N LYS A 40 15.29 -4.32 32.73
CA LYS A 40 16.32 -5.35 32.46
C LYS A 40 17.56 -5.20 33.39
N LEU A 41 17.36 -4.63 34.58
CA LEU A 41 18.35 -4.47 35.64
C LEU A 41 17.95 -5.31 36.84
N THR A 42 18.95 -5.72 37.62
CA THR A 42 18.76 -6.42 38.89
C THR A 42 19.71 -5.85 39.93
N ILE A 43 19.30 -5.80 41.19
CA ILE A 43 20.10 -5.26 42.30
C ILE A 43 19.78 -5.99 43.59
N ASP A 44 20.72 -6.01 44.53
CA ASP A 44 20.47 -6.45 45.90
C ASP A 44 19.43 -5.51 46.56
N PRO A 45 18.29 -6.04 47.05
CA PRO A 45 17.25 -5.22 47.69
C PRO A 45 17.72 -4.38 48.87
N LYS A 46 18.83 -4.74 49.52
CA LYS A 46 19.47 -3.96 50.61
C LYS A 46 20.07 -2.65 50.10
N LEU A 47 20.46 -2.61 48.84
CA LEU A 47 21.04 -1.42 48.21
C LEU A 47 19.97 -0.54 47.52
N TRP A 48 18.71 -0.64 47.89
CA TRP A 48 17.64 0.09 47.21
C TRP A 48 16.89 1.03 48.15
N ASP A 49 16.86 2.32 47.81
CA ASP A 49 15.98 3.29 48.45
C ASP A 49 14.60 3.30 47.75
N THR A 50 13.59 2.85 48.46
CA THR A 50 12.23 2.76 47.95
C THR A 50 11.59 4.14 47.74
N LYS A 51 11.95 5.14 48.55
CA LYS A 51 11.42 6.51 48.43
C LYS A 51 12.05 7.25 47.25
N ALA A 52 13.37 7.14 47.12
CA ALA A 52 14.10 7.76 46.03
C ALA A 52 13.94 7.00 44.68
N GLY A 53 13.55 5.70 44.73
CA GLY A 53 13.47 4.84 43.55
C GLY A 53 14.84 4.62 42.89
N ARG A 54 15.92 4.54 43.70
CA ARG A 54 17.31 4.47 43.23
C ARG A 54 18.13 3.55 44.13
N ALA A 55 19.28 3.15 43.61
CA ALA A 55 20.25 2.43 44.43
C ALA A 55 21.00 3.36 45.42
N THR A 56 21.25 2.87 46.62
CA THR A 56 22.01 3.56 47.70
C THR A 56 23.46 3.10 47.71
N GLY A 57 24.33 3.96 48.28
CA GLY A 57 25.75 3.66 48.47
C GLY A 57 26.63 4.03 47.25
N ARG A 58 27.96 3.79 47.42
CA ARG A 58 28.99 4.12 46.41
C ARG A 58 29.60 2.88 45.77
N SER A 59 28.97 1.71 45.90
CA SER A 59 29.46 0.50 45.27
C SER A 59 29.36 0.63 43.73
N ALA A 60 30.26 -0.01 43.00
CA ALA A 60 30.23 -0.02 41.52
C ALA A 60 28.86 -0.45 40.98
N ALA A 61 28.24 -1.46 41.61
CA ALA A 61 26.90 -1.94 41.23
C ALA A 61 25.80 -0.87 41.42
N ALA A 62 25.84 -0.12 42.53
CA ALA A 62 24.89 0.95 42.83
C ALA A 62 25.05 2.12 41.83
N LEU A 63 26.29 2.53 41.54
CA LEU A 63 26.59 3.59 40.59
C LEU A 63 26.17 3.24 39.17
N GLU A 64 26.49 2.03 38.71
CA GLU A 64 26.12 1.56 37.38
C GLU A 64 24.60 1.46 37.25
N THR A 65 23.90 0.90 38.24
CA THR A 65 22.43 0.84 38.25
C THR A 65 21.83 2.23 38.13
N ASN A 66 22.30 3.20 38.93
CA ASN A 66 21.79 4.58 38.88
C ASN A 66 22.05 5.24 37.51
N ARG A 67 23.24 5.04 36.93
CA ARG A 67 23.59 5.54 35.62
C ARG A 67 22.63 4.98 34.54
N MET A 68 22.29 3.69 34.61
CA MET A 68 21.35 3.07 33.69
C MET A 68 19.92 3.56 33.87
N LEU A 69 19.48 3.77 35.13
CA LEU A 69 18.15 4.33 35.40
C LEU A 69 18.03 5.77 34.91
N ASP A 70 19.07 6.59 35.00
CA ASP A 70 19.07 7.93 34.42
C ASP A 70 19.00 7.92 32.90
N LYS A 71 19.73 7.02 32.23
CA LYS A 71 19.59 6.82 30.77
C LYS A 71 18.18 6.41 30.35
N ILE A 72 17.55 5.49 31.12
CA ILE A 72 16.16 5.05 30.86
C ILE A 72 15.20 6.25 31.01
N ARG A 73 15.37 7.04 32.09
CA ARG A 73 14.52 8.22 32.34
C ARG A 73 14.64 9.26 31.23
N VAL A 74 15.84 9.56 30.77
CA VAL A 74 16.10 10.49 29.68
C VAL A 74 15.39 10.00 28.39
N LYS A 75 15.53 8.72 28.02
CA LYS A 75 14.86 8.15 26.82
C LYS A 75 13.33 8.21 26.91
N ILE A 76 12.77 7.89 28.09
CA ILE A 76 11.33 7.97 28.32
C ILE A 76 10.82 9.40 28.16
N ASN A 77 11.56 10.39 28.71
CA ASN A 77 11.24 11.80 28.58
C ASN A 77 11.30 12.26 27.11
N SER A 78 12.34 11.84 26.34
CA SER A 78 12.46 12.15 24.91
C SER A 78 11.26 11.62 24.14
N HIS A 79 10.91 10.34 24.31
CA HIS A 79 9.74 9.77 23.65
C HIS A 79 8.42 10.43 24.05
N TYR A 80 8.27 10.82 25.32
CA TYR A 80 7.09 11.59 25.74
C TYR A 80 6.96 12.92 25.00
N GLN A 81 8.06 13.69 24.89
CA GLN A 81 8.06 14.96 24.16
C GLN A 81 7.82 14.74 22.64
N GLU A 82 8.53 13.79 22.02
CA GLU A 82 8.36 13.47 20.61
C GLU A 82 6.91 13.11 20.25
N ILE A 83 6.26 12.29 21.09
CA ILE A 83 4.86 11.90 20.89
C ILE A 83 3.92 13.08 21.13
N LEU A 84 4.19 13.91 22.17
CA LEU A 84 3.39 15.09 22.46
C LEU A 84 3.42 16.11 21.32
N ASP A 85 4.61 16.36 20.76
CA ASP A 85 4.82 17.30 19.64
C ASP A 85 4.17 16.80 18.34
N ARG A 86 4.17 15.48 18.13
CA ARG A 86 3.61 14.85 16.93
C ARG A 86 2.08 14.72 16.97
N ASP A 87 1.55 14.17 18.08
CA ASP A 87 0.17 13.65 18.14
C ASP A 87 -0.77 14.55 18.96
N ASN A 88 -0.25 15.56 19.68
CA ASN A 88 -0.99 16.38 20.67
C ASN A 88 -1.74 15.55 21.75
N TYR A 89 -1.58 14.22 21.76
CA TYR A 89 -2.21 13.29 22.69
C TYR A 89 -1.28 12.11 23.01
N VAL A 90 -0.89 12.04 24.30
CA VAL A 90 0.07 11.04 24.79
C VAL A 90 -0.60 10.11 25.79
N THR A 91 -0.33 8.81 25.70
CA THR A 91 -0.73 7.80 26.70
C THR A 91 0.50 7.09 27.27
N ALA A 92 0.37 6.58 28.49
CA ALA A 92 1.44 5.82 29.13
C ALA A 92 1.85 4.59 28.30
N GLU A 93 0.91 3.99 27.58
CA GLU A 93 1.16 2.84 26.71
C GLU A 93 1.91 3.23 25.42
N LYS A 94 1.57 4.35 24.78
CA LYS A 94 2.33 4.88 23.64
C LYS A 94 3.79 5.12 24.00
N VAL A 95 4.05 5.80 25.12
CA VAL A 95 5.43 6.07 25.60
C VAL A 95 6.18 4.79 25.93
N LYS A 96 5.53 3.83 26.62
CA LYS A 96 6.13 2.51 26.88
C LYS A 96 6.49 1.78 25.59
N ASN A 97 5.57 1.75 24.62
CA ASN A 97 5.79 1.05 23.35
C ASN A 97 6.90 1.70 22.53
N ALA A 98 6.97 3.03 22.48
CA ALA A 98 8.07 3.77 21.87
C ALA A 98 9.41 3.44 22.55
N PHE A 99 9.47 3.51 23.88
CA PHE A 99 10.68 3.18 24.64
C PHE A 99 11.14 1.73 24.46
N LEU A 100 10.22 0.77 24.37
CA LEU A 100 10.52 -0.65 24.14
C LEU A 100 10.75 -0.98 22.67
N GLY A 101 10.60 -0.01 21.75
CA GLY A 101 10.68 -0.24 20.31
C GLY A 101 9.52 -1.07 19.75
N LEU A 102 8.41 -1.19 20.48
CA LEU A 102 7.25 -1.98 20.08
C LEU A 102 6.41 -1.24 19.04
N GLU A 103 6.40 0.10 19.02
CA GLU A 103 5.76 0.88 17.95
C GLU A 103 6.34 0.52 16.58
N HIS A 104 7.64 0.27 16.52
CA HIS A 104 8.35 -0.05 15.28
C HIS A 104 8.08 -1.47 14.77
N ARG A 105 7.66 -2.39 15.64
CA ARG A 105 7.27 -3.75 15.29
C ARG A 105 5.83 -3.87 14.79
N GLN A 106 4.99 -2.85 14.99
CA GLN A 106 3.58 -2.89 14.62
C GLN A 106 3.35 -2.59 13.13
N HIS A 107 4.21 -1.81 12.47
CA HIS A 107 4.07 -1.43 11.08
C HIS A 107 5.12 -2.12 10.21
N THR A 108 4.79 -3.32 9.77
CA THR A 108 5.59 -4.08 8.81
C THR A 108 5.04 -3.90 7.41
N LEU A 109 5.88 -4.05 6.40
CA LEU A 109 5.55 -3.79 5.00
C LEU A 109 4.35 -4.62 4.52
N LEU A 110 4.37 -5.94 4.76
CA LEU A 110 3.31 -6.81 4.28
C LEU A 110 1.99 -6.60 5.02
N LYS A 111 2.01 -6.31 6.34
CA LYS A 111 0.77 -5.98 7.09
C LYS A 111 0.12 -4.70 6.59
N VAL A 112 0.92 -3.66 6.33
CA VAL A 112 0.40 -2.40 5.77
C VAL A 112 -0.15 -2.64 4.36
N PHE A 113 0.52 -3.45 3.57
CA PHE A 113 0.07 -3.78 2.23
C PHE A 113 -1.22 -4.62 2.23
N GLU A 114 -1.32 -5.58 3.15
CA GLU A 114 -2.52 -6.41 3.33
C GLU A 114 -3.73 -5.56 3.70
N GLN A 115 -3.58 -4.70 4.72
CA GLN A 115 -4.64 -3.76 5.12
C GLN A 115 -5.06 -2.84 3.97
N TYR A 116 -4.10 -2.34 3.20
CA TYR A 116 -4.37 -1.52 2.02
C TYR A 116 -5.19 -2.29 0.98
N ASN A 117 -4.84 -3.56 0.72
CA ASN A 117 -5.58 -4.41 -0.21
C ASN A 117 -7.02 -4.69 0.25
N GLU A 118 -7.21 -4.94 1.55
CA GLU A 118 -8.55 -5.13 2.13
C GLU A 118 -9.43 -3.88 1.99
N ASP A 119 -8.86 -2.71 2.29
CA ASP A 119 -9.59 -1.44 2.17
C ASP A 119 -9.87 -1.09 0.70
N TYR A 120 -8.93 -1.38 -0.19
CA TYR A 120 -9.12 -1.24 -1.63
C TYR A 120 -10.22 -2.17 -2.14
N GLU A 121 -10.30 -3.41 -1.66
CA GLU A 121 -11.35 -4.37 -2.02
C GLU A 121 -12.75 -3.89 -1.60
N LYS A 122 -12.88 -3.28 -0.42
CA LYS A 122 -14.14 -2.65 0.02
C LYS A 122 -14.58 -1.56 -0.97
N LEU A 123 -13.63 -0.72 -1.45
CA LEU A 123 -13.91 0.32 -2.44
C LEU A 123 -14.29 -0.27 -3.82
N VAL A 124 -13.71 -1.41 -4.19
CA VAL A 124 -14.10 -2.13 -5.43
C VAL A 124 -15.52 -2.68 -5.30
N LYS A 125 -15.87 -3.29 -4.17
CA LYS A 125 -17.25 -3.78 -3.90
C LYS A 125 -18.27 -2.66 -3.90
N ALA A 126 -17.89 -1.46 -3.47
CA ALA A 126 -18.72 -0.25 -3.54
C ALA A 126 -18.77 0.41 -4.95
N GLY A 127 -18.12 -0.18 -5.97
CA GLY A 127 -18.09 0.37 -7.32
C GLY A 127 -17.20 1.61 -7.50
N MET A 128 -16.46 2.02 -6.46
CA MET A 128 -15.64 3.25 -6.48
C MET A 128 -14.26 3.04 -7.12
N LYS A 129 -13.78 1.81 -7.21
CA LYS A 129 -12.45 1.45 -7.74
C LYS A 129 -12.53 0.25 -8.68
N SER A 130 -11.55 0.16 -9.58
CA SER A 130 -11.49 -0.93 -10.57
C SER A 130 -10.93 -2.23 -9.98
N PRO A 131 -11.57 -3.40 -10.22
CA PRO A 131 -11.04 -4.72 -9.86
C PRO A 131 -9.65 -5.00 -10.48
N LYS A 132 -9.39 -4.51 -11.70
CA LYS A 132 -8.09 -4.66 -12.38
C LYS A 132 -6.96 -3.98 -11.61
N SER A 133 -7.25 -2.83 -10.98
CA SER A 133 -6.27 -2.14 -10.15
C SER A 133 -5.98 -2.92 -8.86
N LEU A 134 -7.00 -3.47 -8.20
CA LEU A 134 -6.82 -4.32 -7.03
C LEU A 134 -5.95 -5.55 -7.36
N ASN A 135 -6.23 -6.23 -8.46
CA ASN A 135 -5.44 -7.39 -8.89
C ASN A 135 -3.94 -7.06 -9.03
N LYS A 136 -3.60 -5.88 -9.57
CA LYS A 136 -2.20 -5.42 -9.62
C LYS A 136 -1.55 -5.35 -8.23
N TYR A 137 -2.24 -4.78 -7.24
CA TYR A 137 -1.73 -4.70 -5.87
C TYR A 137 -1.58 -6.09 -5.24
N GLN A 138 -2.54 -6.98 -5.45
CA GLN A 138 -2.48 -8.36 -4.95
C GLN A 138 -1.32 -9.16 -5.58
N VAL A 139 -1.05 -8.99 -6.87
CA VAL A 139 0.09 -9.62 -7.55
C VAL A 139 1.41 -9.12 -6.97
N VAL A 140 1.56 -7.81 -6.77
CA VAL A 140 2.78 -7.23 -6.18
C VAL A 140 2.96 -7.67 -4.74
N TYR A 141 1.90 -7.76 -3.95
CA TYR A 141 1.96 -8.32 -2.59
C TYR A 141 2.52 -9.74 -2.57
N LYS A 142 2.06 -10.61 -3.49
CA LYS A 142 2.59 -11.99 -3.61
C LYS A 142 4.07 -11.99 -3.98
N HIS A 143 4.48 -11.17 -4.93
CA HIS A 143 5.90 -11.05 -5.30
C HIS A 143 6.77 -10.52 -4.17
N LEU A 144 6.30 -9.53 -3.40
CA LEU A 144 7.02 -9.03 -2.23
C LEU A 144 7.17 -10.09 -1.14
N LYS A 145 6.12 -10.86 -0.86
CA LYS A 145 6.17 -11.96 0.11
C LYS A 145 7.21 -13.02 -0.28
N GLU A 146 7.23 -13.39 -1.55
CA GLU A 146 8.18 -14.35 -2.08
C GLU A 146 9.61 -13.80 -2.08
N PHE A 147 9.80 -12.53 -2.47
CA PHE A 147 11.07 -11.83 -2.44
C PHE A 147 11.66 -11.76 -1.03
N LEU A 148 10.87 -11.37 -0.03
CA LEU A 148 11.30 -11.33 1.37
C LEU A 148 11.75 -12.70 1.86
N TYR A 149 11.01 -13.75 1.52
CA TYR A 149 11.38 -15.11 1.89
C TYR A 149 12.68 -15.58 1.23
N GLN A 150 12.82 -15.35 -0.08
CA GLN A 150 13.96 -15.87 -0.85
C GLN A 150 15.25 -15.08 -0.63
N ARG A 151 15.17 -13.75 -0.55
CA ARG A 151 16.36 -12.89 -0.51
C ARG A 151 16.73 -12.43 0.90
N TYR A 152 15.75 -12.20 1.74
CA TYR A 152 15.96 -11.72 3.10
C TYR A 152 15.77 -12.79 4.18
N HIS A 153 15.22 -13.97 3.83
CA HIS A 153 14.92 -15.08 4.74
C HIS A 153 14.04 -14.67 5.93
N VAL A 154 13.11 -13.72 5.69
CA VAL A 154 12.15 -13.22 6.67
C VAL A 154 10.72 -13.36 6.13
N SER A 155 9.75 -13.44 7.05
CA SER A 155 8.33 -13.48 6.69
C SER A 155 7.75 -12.09 6.42
N ASP A 156 8.36 -11.03 6.98
CA ASP A 156 7.96 -9.62 6.81
C ASP A 156 9.11 -8.72 7.29
N ILE A 157 9.10 -7.43 6.94
CA ILE A 157 10.13 -6.46 7.31
C ILE A 157 9.48 -5.22 7.93
N ALA A 158 10.09 -4.67 9.00
CA ALA A 158 9.61 -3.42 9.58
C ALA A 158 9.83 -2.25 8.59
N LEU A 159 8.84 -1.35 8.47
CA LEU A 159 8.95 -0.22 7.55
C LEU A 159 10.21 0.62 7.77
N LYS A 160 10.65 0.77 9.02
CA LYS A 160 11.88 1.53 9.35
C LYS A 160 13.19 0.83 8.97
N GLU A 161 13.14 -0.46 8.66
CA GLU A 161 14.27 -1.24 8.18
C GLU A 161 14.41 -1.19 6.65
N LEU A 162 13.46 -0.56 5.96
CA LEU A 162 13.54 -0.37 4.51
C LEU A 162 14.70 0.56 4.16
N ALA A 163 15.74 -0.01 3.55
CA ALA A 163 16.90 0.71 3.03
C ALA A 163 16.71 1.03 1.53
N PRO A 164 17.47 1.99 0.97
CA PRO A 164 17.44 2.28 -0.48
C PRO A 164 17.70 1.05 -1.36
N ALA A 165 18.57 0.14 -0.92
CA ALA A 165 18.88 -1.10 -1.64
C ALA A 165 17.65 -2.03 -1.80
N PHE A 166 16.66 -1.97 -0.90
CA PHE A 166 15.50 -2.85 -0.92
C PHE A 166 14.73 -2.79 -2.25
N ILE A 167 14.45 -1.59 -2.76
CA ILE A 167 13.72 -1.45 -4.03
C ILE A 167 14.56 -1.88 -5.22
N THR A 168 15.89 -1.68 -5.17
CA THR A 168 16.82 -2.13 -6.21
C THR A 168 16.92 -3.66 -6.26
N ASP A 169 16.97 -4.30 -5.07
CA ASP A 169 16.97 -5.75 -4.96
C ASP A 169 15.64 -6.35 -5.43
N PHE A 170 14.52 -5.68 -5.12
CA PHE A 170 13.20 -6.08 -5.61
C PHE A 170 13.07 -5.92 -7.13
N ASP A 171 13.60 -4.84 -7.72
CA ASP A 171 13.69 -4.66 -9.17
C ASP A 171 14.47 -5.82 -9.80
N MET A 172 15.67 -6.12 -9.25
CA MET A 172 16.49 -7.23 -9.73
C MET A 172 15.74 -8.56 -9.66
N PHE A 173 15.09 -8.86 -8.53
CA PHE A 173 14.24 -10.06 -8.37
C PHE A 173 13.12 -10.13 -9.41
N LEU A 174 12.44 -9.02 -9.70
CA LEU A 174 11.40 -9.00 -10.73
C LEU A 174 11.97 -9.30 -12.13
N ARG A 175 13.18 -8.83 -12.44
CA ARG A 175 13.83 -9.08 -13.73
C ARG A 175 14.37 -10.49 -13.86
N THR A 176 15.07 -10.99 -12.83
CA THR A 176 15.81 -12.26 -12.90
C THR A 176 14.92 -13.45 -12.57
N ASP A 177 14.16 -13.39 -11.49
CA ASP A 177 13.37 -14.53 -10.98
C ASP A 177 11.95 -14.55 -11.57
N LYS A 178 11.38 -13.39 -11.89
CA LYS A 178 10.03 -13.26 -12.47
C LYS A 178 10.02 -12.95 -13.96
N HIS A 179 11.20 -12.78 -14.57
CA HIS A 179 11.37 -12.48 -16.00
C HIS A 179 10.52 -11.32 -16.51
N CYS A 180 10.32 -10.29 -15.66
CA CYS A 180 9.55 -9.13 -16.00
C CYS A 180 10.33 -8.19 -16.93
N CYS A 181 9.69 -7.70 -17.99
CA CYS A 181 10.24 -6.62 -18.81
C CYS A 181 10.21 -5.29 -18.04
N ASN A 182 11.02 -4.31 -18.51
CA ASN A 182 11.21 -3.03 -17.84
C ASN A 182 9.89 -2.32 -17.49
N ASN A 183 8.94 -2.26 -18.41
CA ASN A 183 7.65 -1.62 -18.16
C ASN A 183 6.81 -2.35 -17.11
N THR A 184 6.94 -3.67 -17.00
CA THR A 184 6.28 -4.46 -15.95
C THR A 184 6.92 -4.20 -14.59
N VAL A 185 8.24 -4.11 -14.52
CA VAL A 185 8.97 -3.75 -13.28
C VAL A 185 8.52 -2.35 -12.82
N TRP A 186 8.47 -1.38 -13.73
CA TRP A 186 7.95 -0.04 -13.44
C TRP A 186 6.53 -0.09 -12.83
N ILE A 187 5.62 -0.89 -13.43
CA ILE A 187 4.25 -1.06 -12.92
C ILE A 187 4.24 -1.71 -11.53
N TYR A 188 5.12 -2.68 -11.26
CA TYR A 188 5.13 -3.45 -10.02
C TYR A 188 5.86 -2.74 -8.87
N THR A 189 6.78 -1.83 -9.16
CA THR A 189 7.40 -0.98 -8.13
C THR A 189 6.49 0.15 -7.63
N CYS A 190 5.51 0.59 -8.44
CA CYS A 190 4.56 1.62 -8.04
C CYS A 190 3.75 1.26 -6.77
N PRO A 191 3.15 0.05 -6.62
CA PRO A 191 2.45 -0.32 -5.40
C PRO A 191 3.34 -0.32 -4.15
N LEU A 192 4.60 -0.76 -4.26
CA LEU A 192 5.57 -0.70 -3.16
C LEU A 192 5.82 0.76 -2.73
N ARG A 193 6.04 1.66 -3.67
CA ARG A 193 6.18 3.10 -3.38
C ARG A 193 4.91 3.70 -2.79
N THR A 194 3.73 3.21 -3.19
CA THR A 194 2.45 3.62 -2.57
C THR A 194 2.42 3.26 -1.09
N MET A 195 2.91 2.07 -0.70
CA MET A 195 2.97 1.69 0.71
C MET A 195 3.91 2.59 1.52
N VAL A 196 5.04 2.99 0.93
CA VAL A 196 5.95 3.96 1.55
C VAL A 196 5.26 5.32 1.72
N SER A 197 4.53 5.80 0.71
CA SER A 197 3.76 7.05 0.81
C SER A 197 2.68 6.96 1.89
N VAL A 198 1.97 5.84 2.00
CA VAL A 198 1.00 5.58 3.09
C VAL A 198 1.70 5.63 4.45
N ALA A 199 2.88 5.01 4.56
CA ALA A 199 3.65 5.01 5.80
C ALA A 199 4.13 6.42 6.21
N ILE A 200 4.53 7.26 5.26
CA ILE A 200 4.92 8.65 5.51
C ILE A 200 3.71 9.48 5.97
N ASN A 201 2.59 9.37 5.24
CA ASN A 201 1.38 10.12 5.56
C ASN A 201 0.79 9.76 6.94
N ASN A 202 1.02 8.54 7.42
CA ASN A 202 0.63 8.09 8.75
C ASN A 202 1.72 8.35 9.83
N GLY A 203 2.86 8.98 9.48
CA GLY A 203 3.96 9.25 10.40
C GLY A 203 4.76 8.02 10.84
N TRP A 204 4.62 6.88 10.17
CA TRP A 204 5.39 5.65 10.45
C TRP A 204 6.79 5.69 9.86
N LEU A 205 6.96 6.49 8.79
CA LEU A 205 8.25 6.84 8.20
C LEU A 205 8.41 8.36 8.17
N THR A 206 9.63 8.84 8.39
CA THR A 206 9.98 10.27 8.35
C THR A 206 10.44 10.73 6.97
N ARG A 207 10.90 9.81 6.13
CA ARG A 207 11.40 10.08 4.77
C ARG A 207 11.20 8.88 3.87
N ASP A 208 11.13 9.11 2.56
CA ASP A 208 11.06 8.06 1.55
C ASP A 208 12.43 7.39 1.39
N PRO A 209 12.58 6.09 1.74
CA PRO A 209 13.84 5.36 1.54
C PRO A 209 14.14 5.11 0.06
N PHE A 210 13.15 5.26 -0.83
CA PHE A 210 13.26 4.98 -2.27
C PHE A 210 13.31 6.24 -3.13
N ARG A 211 13.59 7.40 -2.50
CA ARG A 211 13.58 8.70 -3.17
C ARG A 211 14.45 8.75 -4.43
N ASP A 212 15.64 8.15 -4.33
CA ASP A 212 16.64 8.21 -5.39
C ASP A 212 16.52 7.04 -6.39
N TYR A 213 15.52 6.15 -6.20
CA TYR A 213 15.25 5.08 -7.15
C TYR A 213 14.42 5.61 -8.31
N GLU A 214 15.01 5.58 -9.49
CA GLU A 214 14.37 5.94 -10.75
C GLU A 214 14.35 4.76 -11.72
N ILE A 215 13.19 4.52 -12.30
CA ILE A 215 13.02 3.61 -13.43
C ILE A 215 12.27 4.36 -14.53
N LYS A 216 12.87 4.44 -15.71
CA LYS A 216 12.24 5.06 -16.87
C LYS A 216 11.38 4.03 -17.60
N LYS A 217 10.18 4.45 -17.94
CA LYS A 217 9.31 3.65 -18.80
C LYS A 217 9.87 3.66 -20.23
N GLU A 218 10.01 2.50 -20.82
CA GLU A 218 10.38 2.36 -22.22
C GLU A 218 9.19 2.64 -23.12
N GLU A 219 9.41 3.39 -24.17
CA GLU A 219 8.44 3.56 -25.23
C GLU A 219 8.29 2.24 -26.00
N THR A 220 7.06 1.85 -26.23
CA THR A 220 6.75 0.63 -26.98
C THR A 220 6.19 1.07 -28.31
N GLU A 221 6.92 0.81 -29.38
CA GLU A 221 6.40 0.96 -30.72
C GLU A 221 5.36 -0.15 -30.98
N ARG A 222 4.14 0.26 -31.18
CA ARG A 222 3.06 -0.64 -31.61
C ARG A 222 2.77 -0.37 -33.07
N GLY A 223 2.80 -1.39 -33.87
CA GLY A 223 2.37 -1.31 -35.27
C GLY A 223 0.90 -0.85 -35.35
N PHE A 224 0.54 -0.37 -36.50
CA PHE A 224 -0.84 -0.01 -36.86
C PHE A 224 -1.17 -0.64 -38.23
N LEU A 225 -2.46 -0.85 -38.48
CA LEU A 225 -2.89 -1.31 -39.78
C LEU A 225 -2.94 -0.14 -40.77
N THR A 226 -2.40 -0.36 -41.95
CA THR A 226 -2.52 0.61 -43.05
C THR A 226 -3.95 0.67 -43.58
N ARG A 227 -4.23 1.66 -44.40
CA ARG A 227 -5.56 1.80 -45.05
C ARG A 227 -5.89 0.58 -45.92
N GLU A 228 -4.92 0.07 -46.65
CA GLU A 228 -5.02 -1.11 -47.49
C GLU A 228 -5.33 -2.37 -46.69
N GLU A 229 -4.65 -2.55 -45.57
CA GLU A 229 -4.88 -3.68 -44.65
C GLU A 229 -6.28 -3.63 -44.03
N ILE A 230 -6.74 -2.43 -43.61
CA ILE A 230 -8.12 -2.24 -43.14
C ILE A 230 -9.14 -2.59 -44.25
N GLN A 231 -8.86 -2.18 -45.50
CA GLN A 231 -9.72 -2.51 -46.63
C GLN A 231 -9.78 -4.02 -46.91
N LEU A 232 -8.67 -4.72 -46.76
CA LEU A 232 -8.62 -6.19 -46.85
C LEU A 232 -9.45 -6.85 -45.72
N LEU A 233 -9.43 -6.32 -44.52
CA LEU A 233 -10.29 -6.80 -43.43
C LEU A 233 -11.77 -6.60 -43.71
N ILE A 234 -12.15 -5.43 -44.24
CA ILE A 234 -13.56 -5.11 -44.60
C ILE A 234 -14.10 -6.09 -45.64
N ASN A 235 -13.31 -6.36 -46.70
CA ASN A 235 -13.72 -7.16 -47.81
C ASN A 235 -13.44 -8.66 -47.68
N GLY A 236 -12.66 -9.04 -46.68
CA GLY A 236 -12.19 -10.42 -46.47
C GLY A 236 -13.31 -11.39 -46.11
N LYS A 237 -13.34 -12.52 -46.81
CA LYS A 237 -14.24 -13.64 -46.47
C LYS A 237 -13.66 -14.42 -45.31
N LEU A 238 -14.42 -14.54 -44.22
CA LEU A 238 -14.02 -15.25 -42.99
C LEU A 238 -14.69 -16.63 -42.93
N LYS A 239 -14.07 -17.55 -42.18
CA LYS A 239 -14.47 -18.96 -42.15
C LYS A 239 -15.72 -19.24 -41.32
N ASN A 240 -16.02 -18.39 -40.33
CA ASN A 240 -17.13 -18.60 -39.40
C ASN A 240 -17.66 -17.28 -38.82
N ALA A 241 -18.87 -17.32 -38.30
CA ALA A 241 -19.56 -16.15 -37.72
C ALA A 241 -18.80 -15.51 -36.54
N LYS A 242 -18.04 -16.29 -35.76
CA LYS A 242 -17.24 -15.78 -34.65
C LYS A 242 -16.08 -14.89 -35.11
N GLN A 243 -15.43 -15.27 -36.21
CA GLN A 243 -14.38 -14.44 -36.80
C GLN A 243 -14.98 -13.18 -37.45
N GLU A 244 -16.16 -13.25 -38.07
CA GLU A 244 -16.87 -12.09 -38.56
C GLU A 244 -17.22 -11.11 -37.42
N LEU A 245 -17.75 -11.61 -36.33
CA LEU A 245 -18.04 -10.79 -35.16
C LEU A 245 -16.77 -10.07 -34.67
N TYR A 246 -15.64 -10.78 -34.47
CA TYR A 246 -14.40 -10.16 -34.00
C TYR A 246 -13.84 -9.10 -34.94
N ARG A 247 -13.93 -9.34 -36.28
CA ARG A 247 -13.57 -8.35 -37.27
C ARG A 247 -14.48 -7.11 -37.18
N ASP A 248 -15.78 -7.32 -37.09
CA ASP A 248 -16.76 -6.23 -37.06
C ASP A 248 -16.59 -5.39 -35.77
N LEU A 249 -16.37 -6.03 -34.62
CA LEU A 249 -16.05 -5.33 -33.35
C LEU A 249 -14.75 -4.54 -33.47
N PHE A 250 -13.70 -5.12 -34.05
CA PHE A 250 -12.43 -4.44 -34.28
C PHE A 250 -12.61 -3.20 -35.17
N LEU A 251 -13.29 -3.34 -36.30
CA LEU A 251 -13.58 -2.23 -37.24
C LEU A 251 -14.45 -1.17 -36.56
N PHE A 252 -15.46 -1.58 -35.79
CA PHE A 252 -16.29 -0.64 -35.03
C PHE A 252 -15.45 0.20 -34.06
N CYS A 253 -14.60 -0.44 -33.27
CA CYS A 253 -13.67 0.27 -32.37
C CYS A 253 -12.68 1.17 -33.14
N THR A 254 -12.18 0.72 -34.30
CA THR A 254 -11.25 1.48 -35.14
C THR A 254 -11.86 2.78 -35.66
N PHE A 255 -13.09 2.74 -36.15
CA PHE A 255 -13.76 3.90 -36.73
C PHE A 255 -14.50 4.79 -35.72
N THR A 256 -14.75 4.30 -34.51
CA THR A 256 -15.38 5.11 -33.44
C THR A 256 -14.37 5.58 -32.37
N GLY A 257 -13.17 5.00 -32.32
CA GLY A 257 -12.21 5.25 -31.27
C GLY A 257 -12.68 4.80 -29.86
N LEU A 258 -13.70 3.93 -29.80
CA LEU A 258 -14.15 3.32 -28.55
C LEU A 258 -13.13 2.30 -28.04
N SER A 259 -12.96 2.23 -26.73
CA SER A 259 -12.26 1.10 -26.14
C SER A 259 -13.14 -0.15 -26.20
N PHE A 260 -12.50 -1.33 -26.14
CA PHE A 260 -13.26 -2.59 -26.12
C PHE A 260 -14.29 -2.64 -24.98
N SER A 261 -13.96 -2.10 -23.79
CA SER A 261 -14.88 -2.06 -22.65
C SER A 261 -16.06 -1.11 -22.88
N ASP A 262 -15.82 0.05 -23.50
CA ASP A 262 -16.88 1.00 -23.80
C ASP A 262 -17.82 0.43 -24.89
N MET A 263 -17.25 -0.17 -25.94
CA MET A 263 -18.02 -0.83 -27.00
C MET A 263 -18.86 -2.00 -26.46
N ARG A 264 -18.28 -2.87 -25.61
CA ARG A 264 -19.00 -4.00 -25.00
C ARG A 264 -20.18 -3.58 -24.12
N ASN A 265 -20.11 -2.39 -23.52
CA ASN A 265 -21.19 -1.85 -22.70
C ASN A 265 -22.15 -0.94 -23.45
N LEU A 266 -21.97 -0.80 -24.75
CA LEU A 266 -22.83 0.06 -25.59
C LEU A 266 -24.26 -0.49 -25.65
N SER A 267 -25.24 0.35 -25.32
CA SER A 267 -26.67 0.06 -25.36
C SER A 267 -27.40 1.01 -26.33
N GLU A 268 -28.67 0.72 -26.61
CA GLU A 268 -29.53 1.61 -27.39
C GLU A 268 -29.62 3.02 -26.84
N ASP A 269 -29.61 3.18 -25.50
CA ASP A 269 -29.66 4.49 -24.85
C ASP A 269 -28.46 5.38 -25.15
N ASN A 270 -27.38 4.79 -25.64
CA ASN A 270 -26.17 5.51 -26.03
C ASN A 270 -26.22 6.02 -27.47
N ILE A 271 -27.23 5.60 -28.26
CA ILE A 271 -27.38 5.98 -29.66
C ILE A 271 -28.41 7.09 -29.74
N CYS A 272 -28.02 8.26 -30.23
CA CYS A 272 -28.89 9.42 -30.34
C CYS A 272 -28.75 10.06 -31.73
N SER A 273 -29.83 10.71 -32.18
CA SER A 273 -29.81 11.57 -33.36
C SER A 273 -29.72 13.03 -32.90
N TYR A 274 -28.82 13.77 -33.51
CA TYR A 274 -28.71 15.20 -33.29
C TYR A 274 -29.36 15.99 -34.45
N PHE A 275 -29.26 17.32 -34.35
CA PHE A 275 -29.82 18.26 -35.32
C PHE A 275 -29.26 18.13 -36.74
N ASP A 276 -28.12 17.40 -36.91
CA ASP A 276 -27.49 17.12 -38.20
C ASP A 276 -28.04 15.85 -38.87
N GLU A 277 -29.12 15.27 -38.33
CA GLU A 277 -29.75 14.03 -38.79
C GLU A 277 -28.85 12.79 -38.81
N HIS A 278 -27.64 12.89 -38.25
CA HIS A 278 -26.73 11.77 -38.11
C HIS A 278 -26.92 11.04 -36.77
N LEU A 279 -26.59 9.76 -36.75
CA LEU A 279 -26.52 9.00 -35.53
C LEU A 279 -25.15 9.22 -34.83
N TRP A 280 -25.24 9.42 -33.54
CA TRP A 280 -24.10 9.64 -32.65
C TRP A 280 -24.11 8.64 -31.53
N ILE A 281 -22.90 8.32 -31.02
CA ILE A 281 -22.69 7.58 -29.78
C ILE A 281 -22.36 8.57 -28.69
N THR A 282 -23.18 8.64 -27.65
CA THR A 282 -22.95 9.46 -26.47
C THR A 282 -22.70 8.56 -25.26
N ILE A 283 -21.49 8.57 -24.75
CA ILE A 283 -21.07 7.75 -23.61
C ILE A 283 -20.18 8.54 -22.63
N ASN A 284 -20.15 8.08 -21.39
CA ASN A 284 -19.06 8.38 -20.48
C ASN A 284 -18.05 7.25 -20.53
N ARG A 285 -16.79 7.55 -20.86
CA ARG A 285 -15.69 6.58 -20.95
C ARG A 285 -15.52 5.84 -19.63
N GLN A 286 -15.60 4.52 -19.61
CA GLN A 286 -15.50 3.71 -18.39
C GLN A 286 -14.22 3.99 -17.57
N LYS A 287 -13.10 4.25 -18.24
CA LYS A 287 -11.81 4.45 -17.57
C LYS A 287 -11.67 5.83 -16.94
N THR A 288 -12.18 6.89 -17.55
CA THR A 288 -11.92 8.28 -17.20
C THR A 288 -13.17 9.05 -16.76
N ASN A 289 -14.35 8.46 -16.98
CA ASN A 289 -15.68 9.09 -16.83
C ASN A 289 -15.84 10.38 -17.65
N VAL A 290 -15.03 10.54 -18.70
CA VAL A 290 -15.14 11.68 -19.62
C VAL A 290 -16.20 11.40 -20.65
N ARG A 291 -17.14 12.35 -20.81
CA ARG A 291 -18.15 12.29 -21.88
C ARG A 291 -17.49 12.32 -23.25
N SER A 292 -17.95 11.47 -24.15
CA SER A 292 -17.51 11.40 -25.54
C SER A 292 -18.72 11.29 -26.43
N ASP A 293 -18.86 12.25 -27.35
CA ASP A 293 -19.87 12.28 -28.37
C ASP A 293 -19.18 11.96 -29.71
N ILE A 294 -19.56 10.85 -30.32
CA ILE A 294 -18.86 10.28 -31.48
C ILE A 294 -19.85 10.15 -32.65
N LYS A 295 -19.65 10.91 -33.73
CA LYS A 295 -20.43 10.77 -34.96
C LYS A 295 -20.14 9.44 -35.63
N MET A 296 -21.19 8.69 -35.96
CA MET A 296 -21.03 7.42 -36.63
C MET A 296 -20.85 7.63 -38.12
N LEU A 297 -19.76 7.08 -38.65
CA LEU A 297 -19.46 7.01 -40.07
C LEU A 297 -20.17 5.80 -40.72
N GLU A 298 -20.05 5.66 -42.02
CA GLU A 298 -20.74 4.63 -42.78
C GLU A 298 -20.46 3.18 -42.31
N ILE A 299 -19.18 2.86 -42.00
CA ILE A 299 -18.79 1.50 -41.56
C ILE A 299 -19.38 1.15 -40.19
N PRO A 300 -19.23 1.98 -39.14
CA PRO A 300 -19.93 1.77 -37.88
C PRO A 300 -21.45 1.63 -38.01
N LEU A 301 -22.08 2.41 -38.87
CA LEU A 301 -23.52 2.32 -39.10
C LEU A 301 -23.94 0.96 -39.69
N LYS A 302 -23.19 0.44 -40.66
CA LYS A 302 -23.44 -0.89 -41.25
C LYS A 302 -23.27 -2.00 -40.20
N ILE A 303 -22.23 -1.88 -39.35
CA ILE A 303 -21.98 -2.84 -38.28
C ILE A 303 -23.08 -2.76 -37.21
N LEU A 304 -23.45 -1.54 -36.79
CA LEU A 304 -24.57 -1.34 -35.87
C LEU A 304 -25.86 -1.99 -36.39
N ALA A 305 -26.23 -1.74 -37.62
CA ALA A 305 -27.45 -2.31 -38.24
C ALA A 305 -27.44 -3.85 -38.27
N LYS A 306 -26.24 -4.47 -38.37
CA LYS A 306 -26.08 -5.93 -38.37
C LYS A 306 -26.33 -6.57 -36.98
N TYR A 307 -25.98 -5.88 -35.89
CA TYR A 307 -26.02 -6.45 -34.54
C TYR A 307 -27.11 -5.86 -33.65
N ARG A 308 -27.75 -4.77 -34.07
CA ARG A 308 -28.81 -4.09 -33.35
C ARG A 308 -30.00 -5.01 -33.10
N GLY A 309 -30.46 -5.11 -31.87
CA GLY A 309 -31.64 -5.92 -31.50
C GLY A 309 -31.40 -7.43 -31.43
N LEU A 310 -30.18 -7.92 -31.59
CA LEU A 310 -29.86 -9.36 -31.48
C LEU A 310 -29.60 -9.81 -30.02
N SER A 311 -29.38 -8.88 -29.11
CA SER A 311 -29.04 -9.18 -27.69
C SER A 311 -30.26 -9.03 -26.79
N GLU A 312 -30.43 -9.99 -25.87
CA GLU A 312 -31.49 -9.97 -24.85
C GLU A 312 -31.15 -9.09 -23.65
N ASP A 313 -29.86 -8.72 -23.45
CA ASP A 313 -29.37 -7.94 -22.29
C ASP A 313 -29.41 -6.42 -22.53
N GLY A 314 -30.02 -5.95 -23.60
CA GLY A 314 -30.12 -4.54 -23.97
C GLY A 314 -28.83 -3.92 -24.52
N LYS A 315 -27.75 -4.70 -24.64
CA LYS A 315 -26.51 -4.26 -25.29
C LYS A 315 -26.56 -4.50 -26.80
N ILE A 316 -25.73 -3.75 -27.53
CA ILE A 316 -25.66 -3.88 -28.98
C ILE A 316 -24.77 -5.06 -29.37
N PHE A 317 -23.67 -5.26 -28.66
CA PHE A 317 -22.68 -6.31 -28.91
C PHE A 317 -22.58 -7.25 -27.74
N THR A 318 -22.76 -8.54 -27.91
CA THR A 318 -22.64 -9.62 -26.90
C THR A 318 -21.56 -10.63 -27.30
#